data_5ec564cdf91c32f8451b31e9901bfd40
#
_entry.id   5ec564cdf91c32f8451b31e9901bfd40
#
_cell.length_a   1.000
_cell.length_b   1.000
_cell.length_c   1.000
_cell.angle_alpha   90.00
_cell.angle_beta   90.00
_cell.angle_gamma   90.00
#
_symmetry.space_group_name_H-M   'P 1'
#
loop_
_entity.id
_entity.type
_entity.pdbx_description
1 polymer ?
#
loop_
_entity_poly.entity_id
_entity_poly.type
_entity_poly.pdbx_seq_one_letter_code
_entity_poly.pdbx_strand_id
1 'polypeptide(L)'
;MVIFNDMAREFQILGTQLGFDELNVLGVRKQVYEMYQRMDKFIRAEYLRIAQRAYADAMYEACGTAADTDDFDTLTFVVAMLRAYDPLSDFVYTHEYIRKRDRLFESIIATQRGNQEMRKNLKRGLDVLANQIRQYADNITVGARLKSFKDAGVKYVRWVAEIDDRTCKECWNNNGRIYRLDEAMNLIPRHWRCRCEWHPATEEEYLAQQAA
;
A
#
# COMPACT_ATOMS: atom_id res chain seq x y z
N MET A 1 -7.31 -4.58 -5.22
CA MET A 1 -7.13 -3.42 -6.15
C MET A 1 -8.37 -2.55 -6.33
N VAL A 2 -9.58 -3.11 -6.51
CA VAL A 2 -10.83 -2.32 -6.64
C VAL A 2 -11.09 -1.43 -5.43
N ILE A 3 -10.93 -1.94 -4.22
CA ILE A 3 -11.20 -1.24 -2.95
C ILE A 3 -10.28 -0.04 -2.72
N PHE A 4 -9.01 -0.10 -3.19
CA PHE A 4 -8.09 1.04 -3.10
C PHE A 4 -8.47 2.19 -4.02
N ASN A 5 -9.00 1.88 -5.20
CA ASN A 5 -9.52 2.91 -6.09
C ASN A 5 -10.75 3.60 -5.46
N ASP A 6 -11.57 2.85 -4.74
CA ASP A 6 -12.74 3.39 -4.04
C ASP A 6 -12.31 4.27 -2.85
N MET A 7 -11.31 3.86 -2.05
CA MET A 7 -10.72 4.69 -0.99
C MET A 7 -10.13 6.00 -1.54
N ALA A 8 -9.33 5.91 -2.60
CA ALA A 8 -8.74 7.09 -3.22
C ALA A 8 -9.83 8.02 -3.78
N ARG A 9 -10.90 7.44 -4.34
CA ARG A 9 -12.05 8.17 -4.86
C ARG A 9 -12.85 8.86 -3.75
N GLU A 10 -13.16 8.16 -2.66
CA GLU A 10 -13.84 8.77 -1.50
C GLU A 10 -13.02 9.90 -0.89
N PHE A 11 -11.71 9.72 -0.79
CA PHE A 11 -10.80 10.75 -0.34
C PHE A 11 -10.84 11.99 -1.26
N GLN A 12 -10.85 11.79 -2.58
CA GLN A 12 -10.98 12.88 -3.54
C GLN A 12 -12.34 13.57 -3.43
N ILE A 13 -13.44 12.82 -3.28
CA ILE A 13 -14.79 13.36 -3.12
C ILE A 13 -14.87 14.22 -1.84
N LEU A 14 -14.39 13.73 -0.71
CA LEU A 14 -14.34 14.47 0.54
C LEU A 14 -13.51 15.74 0.41
N GLY A 15 -12.37 15.68 -0.26
CA GLY A 15 -11.53 16.85 -0.52
C GLY A 15 -12.19 17.90 -1.41
N THR A 16 -13.02 17.48 -2.37
CA THR A 16 -13.76 18.44 -3.23
C THR A 16 -15.00 19.03 -2.56
N GLN A 17 -15.52 18.38 -1.53
CA GLN A 17 -16.67 18.86 -0.75
C GLN A 17 -16.30 19.89 0.33
N LEU A 18 -15.01 20.08 0.60
CA LEU A 18 -14.55 21.12 1.53
C LEU A 18 -14.94 22.50 0.98
N GLY A 19 -15.95 23.11 1.57
CA GLY A 19 -16.30 24.51 1.31
C GLY A 19 -15.27 25.40 2.00
N PHE A 20 -14.51 26.14 1.23
CA PHE A 20 -13.53 27.07 1.77
C PHE A 20 -14.12 28.48 1.78
N ASP A 21 -14.40 28.97 2.97
CA ASP A 21 -14.70 30.38 3.21
C ASP A 21 -13.37 31.11 3.44
N GLU A 22 -13.09 32.12 2.64
CA GLU A 22 -11.84 32.90 2.69
C GLU A 22 -11.59 33.54 4.07
N LEU A 23 -12.64 33.75 4.86
CA LEU A 23 -12.57 34.38 6.17
C LEU A 23 -12.45 33.39 7.34
N ASN A 24 -12.56 32.08 7.09
CA ASN A 24 -12.62 31.08 8.16
C ASN A 24 -11.48 30.06 8.11
N VAL A 25 -10.25 30.51 8.31
CA VAL A 25 -9.04 29.68 8.37
C VAL A 25 -9.18 28.55 9.41
N LEU A 26 -9.78 28.81 10.55
CA LEU A 26 -9.99 27.82 11.62
C LEU A 26 -11.00 26.74 11.17
N GLY A 27 -12.06 27.14 10.47
CA GLY A 27 -13.03 26.21 9.89
C GLY A 27 -12.40 25.31 8.84
N VAL A 28 -11.60 25.85 7.94
CA VAL A 28 -10.86 25.08 6.94
C VAL A 28 -9.90 24.09 7.61
N ARG A 29 -9.16 24.52 8.62
CA ARG A 29 -8.27 23.64 9.40
C ARG A 29 -9.05 22.50 10.02
N LYS A 30 -10.16 22.79 10.69
CA LYS A 30 -11.03 21.78 11.30
C LYS A 30 -11.52 20.77 10.27
N GLN A 31 -12.01 21.22 9.11
CA GLN A 31 -12.50 20.35 8.02
C GLN A 31 -11.40 19.43 7.49
N VAL A 32 -10.19 19.96 7.26
CA VAL A 32 -9.03 19.14 6.81
C VAL A 32 -8.68 18.08 7.84
N TYR A 33 -8.62 18.42 9.12
CA TYR A 33 -8.29 17.49 10.19
C TYR A 33 -9.38 16.43 10.38
N GLU A 34 -10.65 16.78 10.35
CA GLU A 34 -11.78 15.84 10.44
C GLU A 34 -11.82 14.89 9.23
N MET A 35 -11.50 15.38 8.03
CA MET A 35 -11.36 14.54 6.84
C MET A 35 -10.28 13.49 7.05
N TYR A 36 -9.09 13.89 7.51
CA TYR A 36 -8.00 12.96 7.78
C TYR A 36 -8.33 11.94 8.88
N GLN A 37 -9.05 12.35 9.94
CA GLN A 37 -9.49 11.44 10.99
C GLN A 37 -10.49 10.39 10.49
N ARG A 38 -11.42 10.77 9.61
CA ARG A 38 -12.34 9.80 8.99
C ARG A 38 -11.59 8.82 8.11
N MET A 39 -10.67 9.32 7.30
CA MET A 39 -9.83 8.51 6.44
C MET A 39 -8.94 7.55 7.24
N ASP A 40 -8.41 7.98 8.38
CA ASP A 40 -7.59 7.16 9.26
C ASP A 40 -8.29 5.88 9.68
N LYS A 41 -9.54 5.98 10.17
CA LYS A 41 -10.32 4.81 10.58
C LYS A 41 -10.54 3.83 9.43
N PHE A 42 -10.83 4.36 8.25
CA PHE A 42 -11.09 3.56 7.06
C PHE A 42 -9.82 2.86 6.56
N ILE A 43 -8.71 3.60 6.44
CA ILE A 43 -7.41 3.06 6.02
C ILE A 43 -6.93 1.97 6.97
N ARG A 44 -7.10 2.16 8.28
CA ARG A 44 -6.73 1.21 9.33
C ARG A 44 -7.44 -0.13 9.15
N ALA A 45 -8.75 -0.09 9.01
CA ALA A 45 -9.56 -1.29 8.79
C ALA A 45 -9.18 -1.98 7.47
N GLU A 46 -8.89 -1.20 6.42
CA GLU A 46 -8.57 -1.72 5.11
C GLU A 46 -7.20 -2.38 5.06
N TYR A 47 -6.19 -1.84 5.71
CA TYR A 47 -4.86 -2.48 5.80
C TYR A 47 -4.91 -3.83 6.52
N LEU A 48 -5.70 -3.94 7.59
CA LEU A 48 -5.91 -5.22 8.27
C LEU A 48 -6.60 -6.23 7.34
N ARG A 49 -7.66 -5.80 6.65
CA ARG A 49 -8.40 -6.66 5.73
C ARG A 49 -7.54 -7.15 4.57
N ILE A 50 -6.70 -6.27 4.01
CA ILE A 50 -5.77 -6.61 2.93
C ILE A 50 -4.75 -7.63 3.40
N ALA A 51 -4.13 -7.41 4.56
CA ALA A 51 -3.15 -8.34 5.12
C ALA A 51 -3.76 -9.73 5.34
N GLN A 52 -4.94 -9.78 5.95
CA GLN A 52 -5.66 -11.03 6.22
C GLN A 52 -5.97 -11.78 4.94
N ARG A 53 -6.53 -11.07 3.96
CA ARG A 53 -6.88 -11.66 2.66
C ARG A 53 -5.65 -12.14 1.91
N ALA A 54 -4.61 -11.32 1.81
CA ALA A 54 -3.37 -11.68 1.10
C ALA A 54 -2.69 -12.89 1.73
N TYR A 55 -2.72 -12.99 3.08
CA TYR A 55 -2.22 -14.15 3.81
C TYR A 55 -3.03 -15.40 3.50
N ALA A 56 -4.37 -15.34 3.56
CA ALA A 56 -5.25 -16.47 3.28
C ALA A 56 -5.14 -16.96 1.83
N ASP A 57 -5.15 -16.03 0.86
CA ASP A 57 -5.02 -16.35 -0.56
C ASP A 57 -3.67 -17.05 -0.85
N ALA A 58 -2.57 -16.58 -0.24
CA ALA A 58 -1.26 -17.17 -0.41
C ALA A 58 -1.11 -18.54 0.28
N MET A 59 -1.76 -18.74 1.43
CA MET A 59 -1.80 -20.04 2.11
C MET A 59 -2.55 -21.06 1.27
N TYR A 60 -3.68 -20.67 0.71
CA TYR A 60 -4.42 -21.53 -0.22
C TYR A 60 -3.59 -21.90 -1.45
N GLU A 61 -2.86 -20.94 -2.01
CA GLU A 61 -1.98 -21.18 -3.15
C GLU A 61 -0.85 -22.17 -2.81
N ALA A 62 -0.29 -22.10 -1.61
CA ALA A 62 0.81 -22.96 -1.17
C ALA A 62 0.36 -24.37 -0.78
N CYS A 63 -0.80 -24.50 -0.12
CA CYS A 63 -1.23 -25.75 0.52
C CYS A 63 -2.48 -26.38 -0.15
N GLY A 64 -3.19 -25.68 -1.03
CA GLY A 64 -4.44 -26.14 -1.65
C GLY A 64 -5.63 -26.22 -0.70
N THR A 65 -5.51 -25.74 0.54
CA THR A 65 -6.56 -25.74 1.55
C THR A 65 -6.80 -24.33 2.09
N ALA A 66 -8.04 -24.05 2.51
CA ALA A 66 -8.35 -22.78 3.16
C ALA A 66 -7.50 -22.63 4.43
N ALA A 67 -6.87 -21.48 4.59
CA ALA A 67 -6.08 -21.18 5.78
C ALA A 67 -6.99 -21.02 7.00
N ASP A 68 -6.58 -21.62 8.12
CA ASP A 68 -6.93 -21.08 9.41
C ASP A 68 -6.09 -19.82 9.62
N THR A 69 -6.75 -18.67 9.68
CA THR A 69 -6.08 -17.38 9.84
C THR A 69 -6.07 -16.91 11.30
N ASP A 70 -6.55 -17.71 12.23
CA ASP A 70 -6.68 -17.34 13.63
C ASP A 70 -5.31 -17.13 14.29
N ASP A 71 -4.28 -17.85 13.84
CA ASP A 71 -2.90 -17.69 14.31
C ASP A 71 -2.15 -16.52 13.66
N PHE A 72 -2.71 -15.87 12.64
CA PHE A 72 -2.07 -14.73 12.00
C PHE A 72 -2.40 -13.43 12.73
N ASP A 73 -1.49 -12.97 13.59
CA ASP A 73 -1.60 -11.67 14.25
C ASP A 73 -1.45 -10.52 13.23
N THR A 74 -2.56 -10.26 12.56
CA THR A 74 -2.68 -9.26 11.49
C THR A 74 -2.31 -7.86 11.98
N LEU A 75 -2.68 -7.50 13.23
CA LEU A 75 -2.41 -6.18 13.78
C LEU A 75 -0.92 -5.95 13.97
N THR A 76 -0.24 -6.85 14.67
CA THR A 76 1.21 -6.77 14.89
C THR A 76 1.96 -6.80 13.56
N PHE A 77 1.52 -7.63 12.61
CA PHE A 77 2.12 -7.69 11.29
C PHE A 77 2.01 -6.35 10.54
N VAL A 78 0.82 -5.77 10.45
CA VAL A 78 0.60 -4.49 9.74
C VAL A 78 1.39 -3.34 10.38
N VAL A 79 1.42 -3.28 11.71
CA VAL A 79 2.25 -2.29 12.44
C VAL A 79 3.73 -2.46 12.10
N ALA A 80 4.25 -3.69 12.08
CA ALA A 80 5.64 -3.96 11.74
C ALA A 80 5.96 -3.55 10.29
N MET A 81 5.08 -3.85 9.34
CA MET A 81 5.24 -3.46 7.94
C MET A 81 5.26 -1.95 7.76
N LEU A 82 4.37 -1.22 8.41
CA LEU A 82 4.35 0.24 8.35
C LEU A 82 5.62 0.85 8.94
N ARG A 83 6.10 0.34 10.08
CA ARG A 83 7.34 0.80 10.73
C ARG A 83 8.60 0.51 9.94
N ALA A 84 8.60 -0.52 9.12
CA ALA A 84 9.72 -0.83 8.22
C ALA A 84 9.94 0.29 7.18
N TYR A 85 8.89 1.00 6.78
CA TYR A 85 8.95 2.10 5.81
C TYR A 85 9.02 3.49 6.47
N ASP A 86 8.47 3.62 7.67
CA ASP A 86 8.53 4.84 8.47
C ASP A 86 8.66 4.46 9.96
N PRO A 87 9.88 4.51 10.52
CA PRO A 87 10.14 4.15 11.93
C PRO A 87 9.36 4.99 12.93
N LEU A 88 8.88 6.18 12.53
CA LEU A 88 8.04 7.05 13.35
C LEU A 88 6.55 6.78 13.16
N SER A 89 6.21 5.75 12.40
CA SER A 89 4.83 5.35 12.14
C SER A 89 4.14 4.86 13.40
N ASP A 90 3.00 5.44 13.69
CA ASP A 90 2.05 4.94 14.66
C ASP A 90 0.83 4.39 13.92
N PHE A 91 0.89 3.14 13.53
CA PHE A 91 -0.10 2.35 12.81
C PHE A 91 -0.57 2.97 11.48
N VAL A 92 -1.36 4.03 11.49
CA VAL A 92 -1.82 4.77 10.30
C VAL A 92 -1.25 6.18 10.28
N TYR A 93 -0.99 6.76 11.45
CA TYR A 93 -0.28 8.01 11.58
C TYR A 93 1.21 7.80 11.34
N THR A 94 1.58 7.68 10.09
CA THR A 94 2.97 7.81 9.73
C THR A 94 3.38 9.27 9.87
N HIS A 95 4.62 9.52 10.22
CA HIS A 95 5.18 10.87 10.22
C HIS A 95 4.94 11.56 8.87
N GLU A 96 5.09 10.83 7.79
CA GLU A 96 4.84 11.30 6.43
C GLU A 96 3.37 11.66 6.18
N TYR A 97 2.44 10.89 6.74
CA TYR A 97 1.00 11.17 6.65
C TYR A 97 0.63 12.47 7.36
N ILE A 98 1.10 12.68 8.58
CA ILE A 98 0.89 13.92 9.35
C ILE A 98 1.51 15.10 8.62
N ARG A 99 2.75 14.96 8.15
CA ARG A 99 3.45 16.00 7.40
C ARG A 99 2.72 16.39 6.12
N LYS A 100 2.13 15.44 5.40
CA LYS A 100 1.34 15.71 4.20
C LYS A 100 0.02 16.40 4.50
N ARG A 101 -0.65 16.01 5.58
CA ARG A 101 -1.85 16.70 6.06
C ARG A 101 -1.56 18.18 6.34
N ASP A 102 -0.51 18.45 7.09
CA ASP A 102 -0.16 19.81 7.49
C ASP A 102 0.29 20.65 6.28
N ARG A 103 1.05 20.07 5.36
CA ARG A 103 1.38 20.73 4.09
C ARG A 103 0.17 21.01 3.22
N LEU A 104 -0.81 20.10 3.18
CA LEU A 104 -2.06 20.34 2.47
C LEU A 104 -2.81 21.54 3.06
N PHE A 105 -2.91 21.60 4.40
CA PHE A 105 -3.51 22.72 5.07
C PHE A 105 -2.78 24.04 4.77
N GLU A 106 -1.45 24.08 4.89
CA GLU A 106 -0.64 25.25 4.57
C GLU A 106 -0.81 25.69 3.11
N SER A 107 -0.85 24.73 2.18
CA SER A 107 -1.08 25.01 0.75
C SER A 107 -2.46 25.62 0.48
N ILE A 108 -3.49 25.15 1.18
CA ILE A 108 -4.84 25.72 1.10
C ILE A 108 -4.84 27.16 1.59
N ILE A 109 -4.22 27.44 2.72
CA ILE A 109 -4.15 28.78 3.31
C ILE A 109 -3.31 29.73 2.45
N ALA A 110 -2.21 29.29 1.89
CA ALA A 110 -1.34 30.11 1.03
C ALA A 110 -2.01 30.52 -0.28
N THR A 111 -2.99 29.74 -0.77
CA THR A 111 -3.69 29.97 -2.04
C THR A 111 -5.05 30.67 -1.91
N GLN A 112 -5.32 31.31 -0.80
CA GLN A 112 -6.62 31.94 -0.47
C GLN A 112 -7.19 32.92 -1.51
N ARG A 113 -6.42 33.35 -2.47
CA ARG A 113 -6.82 34.39 -3.44
C ARG A 113 -7.29 33.87 -4.81
N GLY A 114 -7.35 32.55 -5.03
CA GLY A 114 -7.77 32.01 -6.32
C GLY A 114 -8.40 30.62 -6.19
N ASN A 115 -9.74 30.56 -6.24
CA ASN A 115 -10.49 29.29 -6.16
C ASN A 115 -9.98 28.21 -7.11
N GLN A 116 -9.45 28.56 -8.28
CA GLN A 116 -8.99 27.58 -9.27
C GLN A 116 -7.61 26.99 -8.90
N GLU A 117 -6.69 27.80 -8.39
CA GLU A 117 -5.37 27.35 -7.98
C GLU A 117 -5.44 26.54 -6.67
N MET A 118 -6.27 26.96 -5.74
CA MET A 118 -6.57 26.21 -4.51
C MET A 118 -7.12 24.81 -4.82
N ARG A 119 -8.09 24.68 -5.74
CA ARG A 119 -8.64 23.39 -6.18
C ARG A 119 -7.56 22.50 -6.82
N LYS A 120 -6.68 23.09 -7.62
CA LYS A 120 -5.55 22.37 -8.26
C LYS A 120 -4.56 21.85 -7.23
N ASN A 121 -4.19 22.66 -6.25
CA ASN A 121 -3.27 22.28 -5.17
C ASN A 121 -3.87 21.23 -4.24
N LEU A 122 -5.15 21.37 -3.89
CA LEU A 122 -5.90 20.39 -3.13
C LEU A 122 -5.92 19.04 -3.85
N LYS A 123 -6.31 19.02 -5.13
CA LYS A 123 -6.33 17.81 -5.94
C LYS A 123 -4.95 17.14 -5.97
N ARG A 124 -3.89 17.91 -6.22
CA ARG A 124 -2.51 17.39 -6.25
C ARG A 124 -2.10 16.79 -4.90
N GLY A 125 -2.42 17.44 -3.79
CA GLY A 125 -2.14 16.94 -2.44
C GLY A 125 -2.86 15.63 -2.17
N LEU A 126 -4.13 15.52 -2.56
CA LEU A 126 -4.94 14.32 -2.42
C LEU A 126 -4.44 13.16 -3.29
N ASP A 127 -4.03 13.45 -4.54
CA ASP A 127 -3.46 12.44 -5.44
C ASP A 127 -2.15 11.87 -4.87
N VAL A 128 -1.29 12.70 -4.30
CA VAL A 128 -0.05 12.28 -3.65
C VAL A 128 -0.35 11.38 -2.44
N LEU A 129 -1.32 11.74 -1.60
CA LEU A 129 -1.70 10.95 -0.44
C LEU A 129 -2.34 9.61 -0.85
N ALA A 130 -3.25 9.62 -1.81
CA ALA A 130 -3.87 8.40 -2.33
C ALA A 130 -2.84 7.42 -2.91
N ASN A 131 -1.84 7.94 -3.58
CA ASN A 131 -0.74 7.15 -4.10
C ASN A 131 0.12 6.53 -2.97
N GLN A 132 0.38 7.27 -1.90
CA GLN A 132 1.14 6.74 -0.76
C GLN A 132 0.36 5.65 -0.01
N ILE A 133 -0.93 5.84 0.21
CA ILE A 133 -1.82 4.83 0.80
C ILE A 133 -1.76 3.54 -0.01
N ARG A 134 -1.82 3.66 -1.35
CA ARG A 134 -1.71 2.50 -2.24
C ARG A 134 -0.36 1.80 -2.11
N GLN A 135 0.75 2.54 -2.07
CA GLN A 135 2.08 1.95 -1.93
C GLN A 135 2.22 1.16 -0.62
N TYR A 136 1.70 1.67 0.48
CA TYR A 136 1.71 0.91 1.74
C TYR A 136 0.88 -0.37 1.65
N ALA A 137 -0.24 -0.33 0.95
CA ALA A 137 -1.04 -1.52 0.74
C ALA A 137 -0.35 -2.57 -0.12
N ASP A 138 0.30 -2.15 -1.20
CA ASP A 138 1.09 -3.06 -2.04
C ASP A 138 2.17 -3.73 -1.20
N ASN A 139 2.87 -2.98 -0.34
CA ASN A 139 3.88 -3.51 0.58
C ASN A 139 3.29 -4.49 1.59
N ILE A 140 2.13 -4.17 2.18
CA ILE A 140 1.42 -5.03 3.14
C ILE A 140 0.97 -6.32 2.44
N THR A 141 0.43 -6.23 1.22
CA THR A 141 0.01 -7.38 0.42
C THR A 141 1.18 -8.32 0.16
N VAL A 142 2.29 -7.80 -0.35
CA VAL A 142 3.47 -8.61 -0.66
C VAL A 142 4.07 -9.23 0.60
N GLY A 143 4.18 -8.46 1.68
CA GLY A 143 4.70 -8.96 2.95
C GLY A 143 3.82 -10.05 3.57
N ALA A 144 2.50 -9.91 3.51
CA ALA A 144 1.56 -10.92 4.02
C ALA A 144 1.63 -12.23 3.22
N ARG A 145 1.78 -12.14 1.88
CA ARG A 145 2.01 -13.33 1.04
C ARG A 145 3.31 -14.05 1.42
N LEU A 146 4.43 -13.33 1.55
CA LEU A 146 5.71 -13.94 1.95
C LEU A 146 5.65 -14.54 3.35
N LYS A 147 4.95 -13.89 4.30
CA LYS A 147 4.73 -14.44 5.64
C LYS A 147 3.94 -15.74 5.57
N SER A 148 2.86 -15.78 4.79
CA SER A 148 2.05 -16.98 4.56
C SER A 148 2.87 -18.11 3.94
N PHE A 149 3.65 -17.84 2.90
CA PHE A 149 4.53 -18.83 2.29
C PHE A 149 5.56 -19.39 3.28
N LYS A 150 6.11 -18.52 4.14
CA LYS A 150 7.01 -18.94 5.21
C LYS A 150 6.32 -19.90 6.19
N ASP A 151 5.11 -19.56 6.62
CA ASP A 151 4.34 -20.37 7.57
C ASP A 151 3.91 -21.72 6.94
N ALA A 152 3.65 -21.73 5.62
CA ALA A 152 3.38 -22.93 4.84
C ALA A 152 4.64 -23.79 4.55
N GLY A 153 5.82 -23.35 4.96
CA GLY A 153 7.09 -24.08 4.72
C GLY A 153 7.61 -23.97 3.28
N VAL A 154 7.11 -23.04 2.48
CA VAL A 154 7.63 -22.75 1.14
C VAL A 154 9.05 -22.23 1.25
N LYS A 155 9.96 -22.80 0.47
CA LYS A 155 11.40 -22.44 0.46
C LYS A 155 11.77 -21.53 -0.70
N TYR A 156 11.04 -21.60 -1.80
CA TYR A 156 11.33 -20.90 -3.04
C TYR A 156 10.09 -20.19 -3.58
N VAL A 157 10.29 -19.00 -4.13
CA VAL A 157 9.24 -18.18 -4.71
C VAL A 157 9.64 -17.67 -6.08
N ARG A 158 8.67 -17.59 -6.98
CA ARG A 158 8.82 -17.11 -8.34
C ARG A 158 8.34 -15.67 -8.43
N TRP A 159 9.15 -14.81 -9.06
CA TRP A 159 8.74 -13.47 -9.45
C TRP A 159 7.79 -13.54 -10.63
N VAL A 160 6.58 -13.07 -10.47
CA VAL A 160 5.59 -12.97 -11.53
C VAL A 160 5.25 -11.51 -11.78
N ALA A 161 5.52 -11.02 -12.98
CA ALA A 161 5.20 -9.66 -13.39
C ALA A 161 3.94 -9.65 -14.26
N GLU A 162 3.10 -8.65 -14.06
CA GLU A 162 2.00 -8.35 -15.00
C GLU A 162 2.62 -7.74 -16.28
N ILE A 163 2.62 -8.51 -17.36
CA ILE A 163 3.30 -8.15 -18.61
C ILE A 163 2.34 -7.40 -19.53
N ASP A 164 2.58 -6.10 -19.72
CA ASP A 164 1.90 -5.22 -20.63
C ASP A 164 2.83 -4.06 -21.07
N ASP A 165 2.30 -3.07 -21.80
CA ASP A 165 2.99 -1.88 -22.27
C ASP A 165 3.52 -0.96 -21.15
N ARG A 166 3.02 -1.12 -19.92
CA ARG A 166 3.46 -0.38 -18.73
C ARG A 166 4.50 -1.13 -17.89
N THR A 167 4.86 -2.34 -18.29
CA THR A 167 5.84 -3.15 -17.56
C THR A 167 7.24 -2.58 -17.76
N CYS A 168 7.90 -2.21 -16.66
CA CYS A 168 9.25 -1.70 -16.76
C CYS A 168 10.24 -2.81 -17.11
N LYS A 169 11.37 -2.42 -17.69
CA LYS A 169 12.43 -3.35 -18.13
C LYS A 169 12.94 -4.25 -17.01
N GLU A 170 13.02 -3.72 -15.78
CA GLU A 170 13.49 -4.47 -14.63
C GLU A 170 12.52 -5.58 -14.20
N CYS A 171 11.21 -5.25 -14.12
CA CYS A 171 10.17 -6.25 -13.83
C CYS A 171 10.07 -7.29 -14.94
N TRP A 172 10.19 -6.87 -16.20
CA TRP A 172 10.23 -7.79 -17.33
C TRP A 172 11.38 -8.79 -17.23
N ASN A 173 12.60 -8.31 -16.94
CA ASN A 173 13.80 -9.14 -16.85
C ASN A 173 13.79 -10.11 -15.65
N ASN A 174 13.00 -9.79 -14.61
CA ASN A 174 12.88 -10.68 -13.44
C ASN A 174 11.68 -11.63 -13.54
N ASN A 175 10.79 -11.43 -14.52
CA ASN A 175 9.64 -12.30 -14.69
C ASN A 175 10.05 -13.76 -14.89
N GLY A 176 9.48 -14.64 -14.09
CA GLY A 176 9.77 -16.08 -14.09
C GLY A 176 10.98 -16.49 -13.24
N ARG A 177 11.81 -15.55 -12.77
CA ARG A 177 12.96 -15.88 -11.91
C ARG A 177 12.51 -16.40 -10.56
N ILE A 178 13.23 -17.42 -10.09
CA ILE A 178 12.96 -18.06 -8.81
C ILE A 178 14.05 -17.66 -7.81
N TYR A 179 13.61 -17.33 -6.62
CA TYR A 179 14.45 -16.89 -5.50
C TYR A 179 14.20 -17.77 -4.29
N ARG A 180 15.16 -17.85 -3.39
CA ARG A 180 14.92 -18.36 -2.05
C ARG A 180 14.00 -17.40 -1.33
N LEU A 181 13.14 -17.92 -0.46
CA LEU A 181 12.15 -17.11 0.25
C LEU A 181 12.81 -16.02 1.12
N ASP A 182 13.94 -16.34 1.75
CA ASP A 182 14.71 -15.41 2.58
C ASP A 182 15.36 -14.27 1.77
N GLU A 183 15.70 -14.52 0.51
CA GLU A 183 16.25 -13.53 -0.44
C GLU A 183 15.16 -12.65 -1.06
N ALA A 184 13.92 -13.16 -1.14
CA ALA A 184 12.78 -12.47 -1.75
C ALA A 184 12.30 -11.25 -0.95
N MET A 185 12.62 -11.19 0.33
CA MET A 185 12.27 -10.08 1.20
C MET A 185 12.80 -8.76 0.63
N ASN A 186 11.93 -7.77 0.47
CA ASN A 186 12.24 -6.42 -0.05
C ASN A 186 12.60 -6.32 -1.54
N LEU A 187 12.49 -7.38 -2.33
CA LEU A 187 12.68 -7.29 -3.78
C LEU A 187 11.45 -6.75 -4.52
N ILE A 188 10.24 -7.06 -4.02
CA ILE A 188 8.95 -6.55 -4.50
C ILE A 188 8.28 -5.80 -3.36
N PRO A 189 7.64 -4.64 -3.61
CA PRO A 189 7.56 -3.91 -4.88
C PRO A 189 8.89 -3.24 -5.24
N ARG A 190 9.34 -3.42 -6.47
CA ARG A 190 10.65 -2.94 -6.92
C ARG A 190 10.70 -1.43 -7.13
N HIS A 191 9.59 -0.86 -7.48
CA HIS A 191 9.43 0.57 -7.75
C HIS A 191 7.98 1.01 -7.49
N TRP A 192 7.77 2.30 -7.57
CA TRP A 192 6.43 2.87 -7.48
C TRP A 192 5.46 2.26 -8.50
N ARG A 193 4.29 1.81 -8.03
CA ARG A 193 3.27 1.12 -8.85
C ARG A 193 3.75 -0.20 -9.47
N CYS A 194 4.64 -0.89 -8.79
CA CYS A 194 5.01 -2.24 -9.16
C CYS A 194 3.79 -3.17 -9.07
N ARG A 195 3.58 -3.99 -10.10
CA ARG A 195 2.47 -4.97 -10.18
C ARG A 195 2.96 -6.40 -10.19
N CYS A 196 4.18 -6.59 -9.67
CA CYS A 196 4.76 -7.92 -9.54
C CYS A 196 4.25 -8.59 -8.26
N GLU A 197 4.15 -9.92 -8.32
CA GLU A 197 3.70 -10.77 -7.22
C GLU A 197 4.66 -11.93 -7.02
N TRP A 198 4.63 -12.52 -5.81
CA TRP A 198 5.33 -13.75 -5.50
C TRP A 198 4.36 -14.93 -5.62
N HIS A 199 4.82 -16.02 -6.26
CA HIS A 199 4.13 -17.30 -6.32
C HIS A 199 5.07 -18.40 -5.78
N PRO A 200 4.55 -19.46 -5.15
CA PRO A 200 5.39 -20.55 -4.68
C PRO A 200 6.07 -21.28 -5.85
N ALA A 201 7.28 -21.75 -5.62
CA ALA A 201 8.04 -22.54 -6.57
C ALA A 201 8.65 -23.75 -5.87
N THR A 202 8.96 -24.80 -6.64
CA THR A 202 9.59 -26.02 -6.12
C THR A 202 11.10 -25.92 -6.10
N GLU A 203 11.75 -26.76 -5.30
CA GLU A 203 13.21 -26.89 -5.29
C GLU A 203 13.75 -27.36 -6.63
N GLU A 204 13.03 -28.25 -7.30
CA GLU A 204 13.41 -28.76 -8.63
C GLU A 204 13.47 -27.63 -9.66
N GLU A 205 12.45 -26.78 -9.70
CA GLU A 205 12.40 -25.60 -10.57
C GLU A 205 13.54 -24.62 -10.27
N TYR A 206 13.85 -24.39 -8.98
CA TYR A 206 14.96 -23.53 -8.58
C TYR A 206 16.31 -24.10 -9.05
N LEU A 207 16.57 -25.41 -8.83
CA LEU A 207 17.80 -26.06 -9.28
C LEU A 207 17.93 -26.07 -10.81
N ALA A 208 16.83 -26.29 -11.52
CA ALA A 208 16.81 -26.20 -12.98
C ALA A 208 17.21 -24.83 -13.50
N GLN A 209 16.74 -23.77 -12.83
CA GLN A 209 17.13 -22.39 -13.17
C GLN A 209 18.62 -22.12 -12.94
N GLN A 210 19.24 -22.72 -11.91
CA GLN A 210 20.68 -22.54 -11.63
C GLN A 210 21.58 -23.26 -12.63
N ALA A 211 21.04 -24.28 -13.30
CA ALA A 211 21.79 -25.11 -14.28
C ALA A 211 21.70 -24.54 -15.71
N ALA A 212 20.83 -23.54 -15.97
CA ALA A 212 20.60 -22.93 -17.28
C ALA A 212 21.47 -21.70 -17.53
#